data_d0e50549443dda6104dbf718243214a6
#
_entry.id   d0e50549443dda6104dbf718243214a6
#
_cell.length_a   1.000
_cell.length_b   1.000
_cell.length_c   1.000
_cell.angle_alpha   90.00
_cell.angle_beta   90.00
_cell.angle_gamma   90.00
#
_symmetry.space_group_name_H-M   'P 1'
#
loop_
_entity.id
_entity.type
_entity.pdbx_description
1 polymer ?
#
loop_
_entity_poly.entity_id
_entity_poly.type
_entity_poly.pdbx_seq_one_letter_code
_entity_poly.pdbx_strand_id
1 'polypeptide(L)'
;FSGDDKYLIFDTNKNHLLTITPRNQHDKGETIETIEIVSDLYKTNKGINTKSNFEMIEKNHKINSIQNTINNLIIYVDDIDAYFIIDKQNLPIDLRLGTEKTIKTINIPPDSKIKRFMIGWN
;
A
#
# COMPACT_ATOMS: atom_id res chain seq x y z
N PHE A 1 -4.73 7.26 25.76
CA PHE A 1 -5.12 7.41 24.36
C PHE A 1 -3.96 7.91 23.53
N SER A 2 -3.58 7.20 22.52
CA SER A 2 -2.46 7.60 21.65
C SER A 2 -2.95 7.80 20.22
N GLY A 3 -2.19 8.53 19.42
CA GLY A 3 -2.46 8.71 18.00
C GLY A 3 -2.27 7.45 17.18
N ASP A 4 -1.88 6.36 17.80
CA ASP A 4 -1.62 5.09 17.11
C ASP A 4 -2.81 4.12 17.13
N ASP A 5 -3.94 4.56 17.65
CA ASP A 5 -5.14 3.72 17.70
C ASP A 5 -5.59 3.35 16.30
N LYS A 6 -5.91 2.08 16.12
CA LYS A 6 -6.37 1.53 14.85
C LYS A 6 -7.60 0.69 15.08
N TYR A 7 -8.45 0.62 14.07
CA TYR A 7 -9.66 -0.22 14.10
C TYR A 7 -9.48 -1.39 13.16
N LEU A 8 -9.50 -2.61 13.72
CA LEU A 8 -9.38 -3.83 12.95
C LEU A 8 -10.77 -4.38 12.66
N ILE A 9 -11.08 -4.58 11.40
CA ILE A 9 -12.40 -5.02 10.95
C ILE A 9 -12.31 -6.49 10.56
N PHE A 10 -13.17 -7.31 11.14
CA PHE A 10 -13.23 -8.76 10.92
C PHE A 10 -14.60 -9.14 10.37
N ASP A 11 -14.66 -10.24 9.64
CA ASP A 11 -15.94 -10.83 9.24
C ASP A 11 -16.48 -11.75 10.35
N THR A 12 -17.64 -12.37 10.09
CA THR A 12 -18.27 -13.25 11.08
C THR A 12 -17.47 -14.52 11.37
N ASN A 13 -16.53 -14.87 10.48
CA ASN A 13 -15.63 -16.01 10.66
C ASN A 13 -14.28 -15.60 11.25
N LYS A 14 -14.18 -14.35 11.75
CA LYS A 14 -12.98 -13.81 12.37
C LYS A 14 -11.80 -13.61 11.41
N ASN A 15 -12.06 -13.52 10.11
CA ASN A 15 -11.05 -13.16 9.13
C ASN A 15 -10.82 -11.65 9.14
N HIS A 16 -9.57 -11.24 9.24
CA HIS A 16 -9.21 -9.83 9.24
C HIS A 16 -9.38 -9.26 7.82
N LEU A 17 -10.27 -8.29 7.68
CA LEU A 17 -10.61 -7.70 6.37
C LEU A 17 -9.88 -6.41 6.11
N LEU A 18 -9.95 -5.48 7.06
CA LEU A 18 -9.43 -4.12 6.91
C LEU A 18 -8.81 -3.65 8.22
N THR A 19 -7.88 -2.71 8.13
CA THR A 19 -7.42 -1.92 9.26
C THR A 19 -7.63 -0.45 8.94
N ILE A 20 -8.36 0.25 9.79
CA ILE A 20 -8.68 1.67 9.60
C ILE A 20 -7.85 2.49 10.58
N THR A 21 -7.15 3.50 10.08
CA THR A 21 -6.37 4.44 10.90
C THR A 21 -6.95 5.84 10.76
N PRO A 22 -7.50 6.41 11.85
CA PRO A 22 -7.99 7.80 11.83
C PRO A 22 -6.86 8.79 11.63
N ARG A 23 -7.18 9.93 11.05
CA ARG A 23 -6.19 10.97 10.73
C ARG A 23 -5.61 11.62 11.98
N ASN A 24 -6.47 12.00 12.90
CA ASN A 24 -6.08 12.70 14.12
C ASN A 24 -6.97 12.27 15.28
N GLN A 25 -6.40 11.55 16.23
CA GLN A 25 -7.12 10.97 17.36
C GLN A 25 -7.69 12.02 18.32
N HIS A 26 -7.20 13.25 18.25
CA HIS A 26 -7.60 14.32 19.18
C HIS A 26 -8.55 15.33 18.53
N ASP A 27 -8.85 15.20 17.27
CA ASP A 27 -9.70 16.12 16.52
C ASP A 27 -11.11 15.55 16.45
N LYS A 28 -12.10 16.30 16.93
CA LYS A 28 -13.51 15.86 16.91
C LYS A 28 -14.07 15.73 15.50
N GLY A 29 -13.52 16.46 14.55
CA GLY A 29 -13.93 16.41 13.16
C GLY A 29 -13.09 15.46 12.32
N GLU A 30 -12.30 14.61 12.95
CA GLU A 30 -11.37 13.79 12.19
C GLU A 30 -12.05 12.82 11.26
N THR A 31 -11.35 12.52 10.18
CA THR A 31 -11.76 11.56 9.19
C THR A 31 -10.77 10.41 9.15
N ILE A 32 -11.10 9.37 8.40
CA ILE A 32 -10.21 8.25 8.19
C ILE A 32 -9.02 8.73 7.36
N GLU A 33 -7.80 8.47 7.83
CA GLU A 33 -6.59 8.80 7.10
C GLU A 33 -6.20 7.70 6.12
N THR A 34 -6.16 6.46 6.61
CA THR A 34 -5.77 5.31 5.79
C THR A 34 -6.61 4.10 6.10
N ILE A 35 -6.76 3.26 5.08
CA ILE A 35 -7.33 1.92 5.23
C ILE A 35 -6.33 0.93 4.64
N GLU A 36 -5.92 -0.05 5.43
CA GLU A 36 -5.16 -1.17 4.89
C GLU A 36 -6.13 -2.26 4.46
N ILE A 37 -6.06 -2.67 3.18
CA ILE A 37 -6.85 -3.79 2.67
C ILE A 37 -6.09 -5.06 3.00
N VAL A 38 -6.61 -5.88 3.89
CA VAL A 38 -5.94 -7.10 4.35
C VAL A 38 -6.42 -8.33 3.59
N SER A 39 -7.73 -8.41 3.34
CA SER A 39 -8.33 -9.56 2.64
C SER A 39 -8.10 -9.46 1.12
N ASP A 40 -7.79 -10.59 0.50
CA ASP A 40 -7.67 -10.68 -0.96
C ASP A 40 -9.03 -10.72 -1.68
N LEU A 41 -10.13 -10.70 -0.93
CA LEU A 41 -11.47 -10.61 -1.49
C LEU A 41 -11.78 -9.22 -2.05
N TYR A 42 -11.09 -8.18 -1.57
CA TYR A 42 -11.31 -6.83 -2.05
C TYR A 42 -10.34 -6.53 -3.19
N LYS A 43 -10.91 -6.07 -4.30
CA LYS A 43 -10.15 -5.78 -5.53
C LYS A 43 -10.44 -4.37 -6.00
N THR A 44 -9.47 -3.75 -6.67
CA THR A 44 -9.77 -2.52 -7.41
C THR A 44 -10.73 -2.84 -8.56
N ASN A 45 -11.30 -1.79 -9.17
CA ASN A 45 -12.16 -1.97 -10.34
C ASN A 45 -11.43 -2.63 -11.52
N LYS A 46 -10.13 -2.69 -11.48
CA LYS A 46 -9.31 -3.36 -12.51
C LYS A 46 -8.69 -4.67 -12.02
N GLY A 47 -9.18 -5.19 -10.90
CA GLY A 47 -8.86 -6.54 -10.44
C GLY A 47 -7.60 -6.68 -9.60
N ILE A 48 -7.03 -5.58 -9.10
CA ILE A 48 -5.83 -5.64 -8.26
C ILE A 48 -6.22 -5.86 -6.80
N ASN A 49 -5.57 -6.84 -6.15
CA ASN A 49 -5.78 -7.16 -4.73
C ASN A 49 -4.44 -7.42 -4.03
N THR A 50 -4.50 -7.87 -2.78
CA THR A 50 -3.29 -8.10 -1.96
C THR A 50 -2.39 -9.22 -2.49
N LYS A 51 -2.89 -10.05 -3.39
CA LYS A 51 -2.11 -11.13 -4.02
C LYS A 51 -1.49 -10.74 -5.35
N SER A 52 -1.78 -9.54 -5.85
CA SER A 52 -1.24 -9.06 -7.12
C SER A 52 0.26 -8.75 -6.98
N ASN A 53 0.95 -8.71 -8.13
CA ASN A 53 2.35 -8.31 -8.19
C ASN A 53 2.50 -6.96 -8.88
N PHE A 54 3.72 -6.46 -8.96
CA PHE A 54 4.00 -5.15 -9.55
C PHE A 54 3.56 -5.06 -11.00
N GLU A 55 3.79 -6.11 -11.80
CA GLU A 55 3.39 -6.14 -13.21
C GLU A 55 1.90 -5.92 -13.37
N MET A 56 1.10 -6.55 -12.52
CA MET A 56 -0.36 -6.40 -12.58
C MET A 56 -0.80 -4.98 -12.26
N ILE A 57 -0.14 -4.34 -11.30
CA ILE A 57 -0.42 -2.94 -10.99
C ILE A 57 -0.07 -2.06 -12.19
N GLU A 58 1.12 -2.24 -12.74
CA GLU A 58 1.60 -1.41 -13.85
C GLU A 58 0.74 -1.54 -15.10
N LYS A 59 0.27 -2.76 -15.39
CA LYS A 59 -0.59 -3.01 -16.56
C LYS A 59 -1.98 -2.42 -16.44
N ASN A 60 -2.51 -2.34 -15.22
CA ASN A 60 -3.92 -2.03 -15.01
C ASN A 60 -4.16 -0.62 -14.49
N HIS A 61 -3.16 0.00 -13.87
CA HIS A 61 -3.26 1.33 -13.29
C HIS A 61 -2.08 2.19 -13.72
N LYS A 62 -2.32 3.50 -13.76
CA LYS A 62 -1.24 4.45 -13.98
C LYS A 62 -0.51 4.66 -12.66
N ILE A 63 0.80 4.41 -12.64
CA ILE A 63 1.64 4.69 -11.48
C ILE A 63 2.05 6.15 -11.54
N ASN A 64 1.72 6.91 -10.53
CA ASN A 64 2.01 8.34 -10.46
C ASN A 64 3.40 8.64 -9.94
N SER A 65 3.81 7.92 -8.90
CA SER A 65 5.14 8.10 -8.32
C SER A 65 5.56 6.87 -7.53
N ILE A 66 6.86 6.79 -7.27
CA ILE A 66 7.46 5.74 -6.46
C ILE A 66 8.33 6.42 -5.42
N GLN A 67 8.04 6.16 -4.14
CA GLN A 67 8.84 6.68 -3.04
C GLN A 67 9.80 5.59 -2.56
N ASN A 68 11.09 5.94 -2.49
CA ASN A 68 12.14 5.04 -2.03
C ASN A 68 12.41 5.30 -0.55
N THR A 69 11.95 4.42 0.33
CA THR A 69 12.19 4.53 1.77
C THR A 69 13.27 3.54 2.21
N ILE A 70 13.63 3.59 3.48
CA ILE A 70 14.68 2.70 4.01
C ILE A 70 14.37 1.23 3.78
N ASN A 71 13.13 0.82 4.06
CA ASN A 71 12.75 -0.60 4.02
C ASN A 71 11.80 -0.96 2.88
N ASN A 72 11.20 0.02 2.23
CA ASN A 72 10.12 -0.24 1.29
C ASN A 72 10.18 0.66 0.06
N LEU A 73 9.55 0.21 -1.02
CA LEU A 73 9.13 1.07 -2.12
C LEU A 73 7.63 1.29 -1.98
N ILE A 74 7.20 2.54 -2.12
CA ILE A 74 5.78 2.90 -2.06
C ILE A 74 5.34 3.33 -3.45
N ILE A 75 4.38 2.60 -4.00
CA ILE A 75 3.88 2.79 -5.37
C ILE A 75 2.54 3.53 -5.28
N TYR A 76 2.50 4.78 -5.74
CA TYR A 76 1.29 5.60 -5.66
C TYR A 76 0.46 5.49 -6.92
N VAL A 77 -0.84 5.21 -6.74
CA VAL A 77 -1.84 5.15 -7.80
C VAL A 77 -2.95 6.12 -7.44
N ASP A 78 -2.81 7.36 -7.87
CA ASP A 78 -3.67 8.47 -7.42
C ASP A 78 -5.13 8.34 -7.88
N ASP A 79 -5.36 7.71 -9.04
CA ASP A 79 -6.71 7.55 -9.58
C ASP A 79 -7.67 6.83 -8.64
N ILE A 80 -7.14 5.99 -7.75
CA ILE A 80 -7.94 5.21 -6.80
C ILE A 80 -7.57 5.54 -5.35
N ASP A 81 -6.84 6.61 -5.12
CA ASP A 81 -6.35 7.02 -3.79
C ASP A 81 -5.63 5.88 -3.07
N ALA A 82 -4.92 5.05 -3.83
CA ALA A 82 -4.26 3.87 -3.29
C ALA A 82 -2.74 4.00 -3.38
N TYR A 83 -2.07 3.26 -2.52
CA TYR A 83 -0.64 3.02 -2.66
C TYR A 83 -0.33 1.59 -2.21
N PHE A 84 0.68 1.03 -2.85
CA PHE A 84 1.09 -0.36 -2.63
C PHE A 84 2.51 -0.34 -2.09
N ILE A 85 2.76 -1.12 -1.04
CA ILE A 85 4.07 -1.18 -0.41
C ILE A 85 4.75 -2.48 -0.81
N ILE A 86 5.98 -2.38 -1.32
CA ILE A 86 6.82 -3.51 -1.69
C ILE A 86 8.02 -3.53 -0.74
N ASP A 87 8.28 -4.69 -0.11
CA ASP A 87 9.40 -4.85 0.81
C ASP A 87 10.71 -4.93 0.01
N LYS A 88 11.67 -4.06 0.34
CA LYS A 88 12.98 -4.02 -0.34
C LYS A 88 13.80 -5.30 -0.12
N GLN A 89 13.53 -6.07 0.93
CA GLN A 89 14.24 -7.32 1.17
C GLN A 89 14.04 -8.34 0.05
N ASN A 90 12.93 -8.22 -0.70
CA ASN A 90 12.61 -9.13 -1.79
C ASN A 90 13.08 -8.61 -3.14
N LEU A 91 13.82 -7.51 -3.17
CA LEU A 91 14.30 -6.88 -4.39
C LEU A 91 15.78 -7.16 -4.61
N PRO A 92 16.29 -6.98 -5.85
CA PRO A 92 17.73 -7.05 -6.11
C PRO A 92 18.51 -6.08 -5.23
N ILE A 93 19.76 -6.44 -4.93
CA ILE A 93 20.55 -5.72 -3.93
C ILE A 93 20.75 -4.23 -4.28
N ASP A 94 20.86 -3.92 -5.57
CA ASP A 94 21.03 -2.53 -6.00
C ASP A 94 19.81 -1.64 -5.73
N LEU A 95 18.64 -2.24 -5.54
CA LEU A 95 17.42 -1.52 -5.15
C LEU A 95 17.22 -1.46 -3.64
N ARG A 96 17.96 -2.25 -2.88
CA ARG A 96 17.80 -2.33 -1.42
C ARG A 96 18.60 -1.30 -0.64
N LEU A 97 19.61 -0.72 -1.26
CA LEU A 97 20.56 0.14 -0.56
C LEU A 97 20.22 1.62 -0.73
N GLY A 98 20.01 2.30 0.40
CA GLY A 98 19.84 3.75 0.46
C GLY A 98 18.47 4.24 0.01
N THR A 99 18.25 5.54 0.16
CA THR A 99 16.99 6.19 -0.15
C THR A 99 17.14 7.32 -1.16
N GLU A 100 18.36 7.59 -1.59
CA GLU A 100 18.67 8.73 -2.47
C GLU A 100 18.42 8.41 -3.94
N LYS A 101 18.44 7.14 -4.30
CA LYS A 101 18.29 6.71 -5.69
C LYS A 101 16.84 6.87 -6.12
N THR A 102 16.64 7.49 -7.27
CA THR A 102 15.32 7.54 -7.91
C THR A 102 15.02 6.18 -8.53
N ILE A 103 13.93 5.56 -8.10
CA ILE A 103 13.49 4.26 -8.61
C ILE A 103 12.39 4.50 -9.64
N LYS A 104 12.57 3.92 -10.82
CA LYS A 104 11.58 3.98 -11.91
C LYS A 104 10.91 2.64 -12.06
N THR A 105 9.75 2.62 -12.72
CA THR A 105 8.99 1.38 -12.92
C THR A 105 9.82 0.30 -13.59
N ILE A 106 10.66 0.68 -14.55
CA ILE A 106 11.51 -0.27 -15.27
C ILE A 106 12.54 -0.95 -14.37
N ASN A 107 12.88 -0.35 -13.23
CA ASN A 107 13.86 -0.92 -12.29
C ASN A 107 13.26 -1.99 -11.40
N ILE A 108 11.94 -2.07 -11.27
CA ILE A 108 11.26 -2.97 -10.35
C ILE A 108 10.95 -4.29 -11.05
N PRO A 109 11.39 -5.43 -10.51
CA PRO A 109 11.06 -6.73 -11.11
C PRO A 109 9.55 -6.91 -11.23
N PRO A 110 9.05 -7.38 -12.38
CA PRO A 110 7.60 -7.52 -12.60
C PRO A 110 6.89 -8.44 -11.61
N ASP A 111 7.59 -9.44 -11.10
CA ASP A 111 7.04 -10.41 -10.17
C ASP A 111 7.11 -9.97 -8.70
N SER A 112 7.52 -8.72 -8.43
CA SER A 112 7.60 -8.20 -7.06
C SER A 112 6.24 -8.24 -6.39
N LYS A 113 6.17 -8.86 -5.21
CA LYS A 113 4.92 -9.04 -4.48
C LYS A 113 4.58 -7.83 -3.66
N ILE A 114 3.28 -7.55 -3.56
CA ILE A 114 2.76 -6.50 -2.70
C ILE A 114 2.84 -6.98 -1.25
N LYS A 115 3.43 -6.16 -0.38
CA LYS A 115 3.44 -6.40 1.07
C LYS A 115 2.17 -5.85 1.70
N ARG A 116 1.74 -4.65 1.28
CA ARG A 116 0.54 -3.99 1.79
C ARG A 116 -0.19 -3.25 0.68
N PHE A 117 -1.51 -3.27 0.76
CA PHE A 117 -2.39 -2.52 -0.12
C PHE A 117 -3.11 -1.48 0.74
N MET A 118 -2.83 -0.20 0.48
CA MET A 118 -3.30 0.90 1.29
C MET A 118 -4.20 1.84 0.50
N ILE A 119 -5.21 2.38 1.14
CA ILE A 119 -6.02 3.47 0.60
C ILE A 119 -5.85 4.65 1.54
N GLY A 120 -5.52 5.81 0.98
CA GLY A 120 -5.29 7.00 1.79
C GLY A 120 -5.79 8.25 1.09
N TRP A 121 -6.28 9.18 1.89
CA TRP A 121 -6.76 10.49 1.43
C TRP A 121 -5.93 11.59 2.05
N ASN A 122 -5.70 12.61 1.26
CA ASN A 122 -5.04 13.83 1.72
C ASN A 122 -6.06 14.91 2.01
#